data_34b2ab98ce347e3eee314bbeb8124daa
#
_entry.id   34b2ab98ce347e3eee314bbeb8124daa
#
_cell.length_a   1.000
_cell.length_b   1.000
_cell.length_c   1.000
_cell.angle_alpha   90.00
_cell.angle_beta   90.00
_cell.angle_gamma   90.00
#
_symmetry.space_group_name_H-M   'P 1'
#
loop_
_entity.id
_entity.type
_entity.pdbx_description
1 polymer ?
#
loop_
_entity_poly.entity_id
_entity_poly.type
_entity_poly.pdbx_seq_one_letter_code
_entity_poly.pdbx_strand_id
1 'polypeptide(L)'
;MNTKIFTLLTKKLSEAFNLPKYQNIVLDENTVVDQLPWTPARYRKFKDAVEAELSLPCDYVGTVKEITSDLSERYINRFFGEIWKPRTGDYDYTGWELADEINTLNPRSVLDVGCGYHPFKGRINNIVGIDPYNNCADYMVDILDYVGRHDVIIALGSINFNSKDEIESRFAKCVSLLDAGGKFYLRANPGITHKTGPYVDIFNWTFEVVKEFEGKYNLKLETFKKDANDRLYFVYQK
;
A
#
# COMPACT_ATOMS: atom_id res chain seq x y z
N MET A 1 -0.89 -11.63 0.54
CA MET A 1 -2.28 -11.83 1.06
C MET A 1 -2.42 -11.05 2.36
N ASN A 2 -3.46 -10.24 2.51
CA ASN A 2 -3.74 -9.47 3.73
C ASN A 2 -4.14 -10.41 4.87
N THR A 3 -3.28 -10.51 5.88
CA THR A 3 -3.47 -11.47 7.00
C THR A 3 -4.65 -11.11 7.89
N LYS A 4 -4.99 -9.83 8.01
CA LYS A 4 -6.11 -9.37 8.86
C LYS A 4 -7.46 -9.70 8.23
N ILE A 5 -7.61 -9.52 6.92
CA ILE A 5 -8.84 -9.89 6.20
C ILE A 5 -8.97 -11.40 6.13
N PHE A 6 -7.87 -12.13 5.89
CA PHE A 6 -7.87 -13.58 5.95
C PHE A 6 -8.33 -14.11 7.31
N THR A 7 -7.79 -13.55 8.40
CA THR A 7 -8.19 -13.91 9.76
C THR A 7 -9.67 -13.60 10.04
N LEU A 8 -10.15 -12.45 9.55
CA LEU A 8 -11.58 -12.11 9.68
C LEU A 8 -12.46 -13.14 8.97
N LEU A 9 -12.16 -13.45 7.70
CA LEU A 9 -12.95 -14.41 6.90
C LEU A 9 -12.97 -15.80 7.55
N THR A 10 -11.81 -16.34 7.88
CA THR A 10 -11.70 -17.67 8.49
C THR A 10 -12.38 -17.74 9.86
N LYS A 11 -12.29 -16.67 10.66
CA LYS A 11 -13.03 -16.56 11.93
C LYS A 11 -14.53 -16.58 11.70
N LYS A 12 -15.06 -15.76 10.76
CA LYS A 12 -16.49 -15.69 10.48
C LYS A 12 -17.04 -16.98 9.87
N LEU A 13 -16.26 -17.65 9.03
CA LEU A 13 -16.57 -18.99 8.53
C LEU A 13 -16.64 -20.00 9.69
N SER A 14 -15.65 -20.01 10.57
CA SER A 14 -15.65 -20.90 11.76
C SER A 14 -16.84 -20.64 12.66
N GLU A 15 -17.20 -19.40 12.91
CA GLU A 15 -18.41 -19.01 13.67
C GLU A 15 -19.69 -19.53 12.99
N ALA A 16 -19.78 -19.48 11.66
CA ALA A 16 -20.92 -19.96 10.89
C ALA A 16 -21.07 -21.49 10.95
N PHE A 17 -19.96 -22.22 11.06
CA PHE A 17 -19.92 -23.69 11.04
C PHE A 17 -19.56 -24.33 12.39
N ASN A 18 -19.49 -23.56 13.47
CA ASN A 18 -19.19 -24.09 14.82
C ASN A 18 -20.38 -24.88 15.41
N LEU A 19 -20.80 -25.94 14.72
CA LEU A 19 -21.81 -26.87 15.17
C LEU A 19 -21.21 -28.28 15.16
N PRO A 20 -21.62 -29.20 16.09
CA PRO A 20 -21.08 -30.55 16.19
C PRO A 20 -21.00 -31.30 14.85
N LYS A 21 -22.01 -31.13 13.99
CA LYS A 21 -22.09 -31.80 12.67
C LYS A 21 -21.12 -31.29 11.64
N TYR A 22 -20.40 -30.18 11.89
CA TYR A 22 -19.42 -29.56 10.97
C TYR A 22 -18.00 -29.54 11.52
N GLN A 23 -17.71 -30.23 12.61
CA GLN A 23 -16.40 -30.25 13.26
C GLN A 23 -15.26 -30.75 12.38
N ASN A 24 -15.57 -31.43 11.27
CA ASN A 24 -14.58 -31.95 10.33
C ASN A 24 -14.30 -30.99 9.16
N ILE A 25 -14.90 -29.80 9.12
CA ILE A 25 -14.59 -28.82 8.09
C ILE A 25 -13.27 -28.14 8.48
N VAL A 26 -12.23 -28.40 7.73
CA VAL A 26 -10.95 -27.68 7.84
C VAL A 26 -11.06 -26.44 6.96
N LEU A 27 -10.92 -25.27 7.57
CA LEU A 27 -10.97 -23.99 6.88
C LEU A 27 -9.52 -23.50 6.67
N ASP A 28 -9.12 -23.42 5.42
CA ASP A 28 -7.80 -22.93 5.01
C ASP A 28 -7.92 -21.98 3.80
N GLU A 29 -6.80 -21.56 3.25
CA GLU A 29 -6.75 -20.64 2.11
C GLU A 29 -7.37 -21.21 0.82
N ASN A 30 -7.43 -22.54 0.68
CA ASN A 30 -7.96 -23.24 -0.49
C ASN A 30 -9.43 -23.64 -0.32
N THR A 31 -10.02 -23.40 0.85
CA THR A 31 -11.45 -23.68 1.10
C THR A 31 -12.31 -22.90 0.13
N VAL A 32 -13.13 -23.60 -0.67
CA VAL A 32 -14.06 -23.00 -1.63
C VAL A 32 -15.33 -22.62 -0.90
N VAL A 33 -15.55 -21.33 -0.68
CA VAL A 33 -16.57 -20.79 0.22
C VAL A 33 -17.98 -21.09 -0.25
N ASP A 34 -18.27 -20.93 -1.53
CA ASP A 34 -19.60 -21.17 -2.10
C ASP A 34 -19.98 -22.66 -2.15
N GLN A 35 -19.00 -23.57 -2.02
CA GLN A 35 -19.23 -25.02 -1.94
C GLN A 35 -19.46 -25.53 -0.50
N LEU A 36 -19.34 -24.68 0.51
CA LEU A 36 -19.66 -25.07 1.88
C LEU A 36 -21.16 -25.39 2.06
N PRO A 37 -21.54 -26.24 3.03
CA PRO A 37 -22.95 -26.67 3.21
C PRO A 37 -23.79 -25.54 3.82
N TRP A 38 -24.01 -24.49 3.07
CA TRP A 38 -24.80 -23.32 3.47
C TRP A 38 -26.28 -23.64 3.61
N THR A 39 -26.89 -23.03 4.63
CA THR A 39 -28.32 -22.72 4.59
C THR A 39 -28.47 -21.22 4.28
N PRO A 40 -29.58 -20.76 3.67
CA PRO A 40 -29.78 -19.34 3.37
C PRO A 40 -29.60 -18.43 4.59
N ALA A 41 -30.08 -18.84 5.77
CA ALA A 41 -29.94 -18.07 7.00
C ALA A 41 -28.50 -17.97 7.48
N ARG A 42 -27.71 -19.08 7.38
CA ARG A 42 -26.32 -19.11 7.79
C ARG A 42 -25.46 -18.29 6.85
N TYR A 43 -25.66 -18.42 5.55
CA TYR A 43 -24.95 -17.63 4.56
C TYR A 43 -25.19 -16.13 4.76
N ARG A 44 -26.46 -15.72 4.94
CA ARG A 44 -26.80 -14.32 5.22
C ARG A 44 -26.10 -13.82 6.47
N LYS A 45 -26.15 -14.55 7.58
CA LYS A 45 -25.49 -14.16 8.83
C LYS A 45 -23.98 -13.99 8.66
N PHE A 46 -23.33 -14.88 7.93
CA PHE A 46 -21.92 -14.78 7.60
C PHE A 46 -21.63 -13.53 6.75
N LYS A 47 -22.35 -13.38 5.63
CA LYS A 47 -22.25 -12.25 4.73
C LYS A 47 -22.40 -10.93 5.48
N ASP A 48 -23.51 -10.75 6.20
CA ASP A 48 -23.80 -9.53 6.94
C ASP A 48 -22.71 -9.21 7.98
N ALA A 49 -22.13 -10.22 8.62
CA ALA A 49 -21.07 -10.04 9.61
C ALA A 49 -19.73 -9.58 9.00
N VAL A 50 -19.37 -10.07 7.81
CA VAL A 50 -18.16 -9.63 7.13
C VAL A 50 -18.35 -8.25 6.49
N GLU A 51 -19.49 -8.03 5.84
CA GLU A 51 -19.82 -6.75 5.20
C GLU A 51 -19.97 -5.61 6.21
N ALA A 52 -20.53 -5.87 7.38
CA ALA A 52 -20.60 -4.88 8.46
C ALA A 52 -19.21 -4.49 8.97
N GLU A 53 -18.31 -5.46 9.11
CA GLU A 53 -16.94 -5.22 9.60
C GLU A 53 -16.07 -4.45 8.60
N LEU A 54 -16.14 -4.81 7.33
CA LEU A 54 -15.35 -4.17 6.27
C LEU A 54 -16.06 -2.96 5.67
N SER A 55 -17.38 -2.81 5.88
CA SER A 55 -18.25 -1.88 5.17
C SER A 55 -18.17 -2.02 3.65
N LEU A 56 -18.01 -3.25 3.16
CA LEU A 56 -17.89 -3.60 1.75
C LEU A 56 -18.83 -4.74 1.41
N PRO A 57 -19.73 -4.62 0.42
CA PRO A 57 -20.49 -5.75 -0.10
C PRO A 57 -19.54 -6.71 -0.85
N CYS A 58 -19.79 -8.01 -0.77
CA CYS A 58 -18.99 -8.99 -1.49
C CYS A 58 -19.85 -10.19 -1.92
N ASP A 59 -19.49 -10.79 -3.04
CA ASP A 59 -19.96 -12.09 -3.44
C ASP A 59 -18.91 -13.12 -3.05
N TYR A 60 -19.22 -13.97 -2.10
CA TYR A 60 -18.28 -14.94 -1.52
C TYR A 60 -18.24 -16.21 -2.38
N VAL A 61 -17.77 -16.06 -3.62
CA VAL A 61 -17.58 -17.13 -4.60
C VAL A 61 -16.09 -17.38 -4.80
N GLY A 62 -15.69 -18.65 -4.77
CA GLY A 62 -14.29 -19.06 -4.91
C GLY A 62 -13.63 -19.39 -3.57
N THR A 63 -12.31 -19.46 -3.57
CA THR A 63 -11.50 -19.81 -2.40
C THR A 63 -11.38 -18.66 -1.41
N VAL A 64 -11.12 -18.99 -0.14
CA VAL A 64 -10.83 -17.99 0.90
C VAL A 64 -9.69 -17.06 0.47
N LYS A 65 -8.68 -17.60 -0.23
CA LYS A 65 -7.55 -16.83 -0.76
C LYS A 65 -7.99 -15.79 -1.80
N GLU A 66 -8.79 -16.21 -2.77
CA GLU A 66 -9.30 -15.33 -3.84
C GLU A 66 -10.20 -14.23 -3.26
N ILE A 67 -11.12 -14.60 -2.38
CA ILE A 67 -12.01 -13.65 -1.68
C ILE A 67 -11.21 -12.68 -0.81
N THR A 68 -10.18 -13.17 -0.10
CA THR A 68 -9.29 -12.30 0.69
C THR A 68 -8.58 -11.29 -0.18
N SER A 69 -8.11 -11.70 -1.37
CA SER A 69 -7.41 -10.82 -2.30
C SER A 69 -8.34 -9.72 -2.84
N ASP A 70 -9.54 -10.09 -3.30
CA ASP A 70 -10.56 -9.15 -3.79
C ASP A 70 -10.97 -8.14 -2.69
N LEU A 71 -11.30 -8.63 -1.51
CA LEU A 71 -11.66 -7.75 -0.39
C LEU A 71 -10.53 -6.83 0.04
N SER A 72 -9.28 -7.31 -0.01
CA SER A 72 -8.11 -6.51 0.34
C SER A 72 -7.90 -5.37 -0.62
N GLU A 73 -7.98 -5.65 -1.92
CA GLU A 73 -7.86 -4.63 -2.96
C GLU A 73 -8.98 -3.58 -2.82
N ARG A 74 -10.22 -4.02 -2.71
CA ARG A 74 -11.38 -3.13 -2.58
C ARG A 74 -11.36 -2.32 -1.29
N TYR A 75 -10.89 -2.90 -0.18
CA TYR A 75 -10.72 -2.19 1.09
C TYR A 75 -9.67 -1.08 0.99
N ILE A 76 -8.54 -1.38 0.35
CA ILE A 76 -7.47 -0.41 0.12
C ILE A 76 -7.96 0.72 -0.81
N ASN A 77 -8.61 0.37 -1.91
CA ASN A 77 -9.16 1.34 -2.85
C ASN A 77 -10.14 2.31 -2.15
N ARG A 78 -11.05 1.77 -1.36
CA ARG A 78 -11.97 2.57 -0.56
C ARG A 78 -11.26 3.41 0.49
N PHE A 79 -10.28 2.82 1.19
CA PHE A 79 -9.54 3.54 2.22
C PHE A 79 -8.85 4.79 1.64
N PHE A 80 -8.07 4.63 0.58
CA PHE A 80 -7.34 5.76 -0.01
C PHE A 80 -8.24 6.71 -0.81
N GLY A 81 -9.23 6.19 -1.54
CA GLY A 81 -10.12 7.00 -2.37
C GLY A 81 -11.16 7.79 -1.58
N GLU A 82 -11.74 7.21 -0.51
CA GLU A 82 -12.88 7.79 0.20
C GLU A 82 -12.57 8.25 1.63
N ILE A 83 -11.71 7.51 2.37
CA ILE A 83 -11.46 7.76 3.79
C ILE A 83 -10.23 8.63 4.00
N TRP A 84 -9.14 8.32 3.31
CA TRP A 84 -7.87 9.03 3.42
C TRP A 84 -7.90 10.37 2.71
N LYS A 85 -8.42 10.42 1.50
CA LYS A 85 -8.48 11.61 0.65
C LYS A 85 -9.06 12.84 1.36
N PRO A 86 -10.22 12.79 2.05
CA PRO A 86 -10.75 13.95 2.77
C PRO A 86 -9.87 14.46 3.91
N ARG A 87 -9.05 13.58 4.49
CA ARG A 87 -8.21 13.92 5.66
C ARG A 87 -6.89 14.56 5.28
N THR A 88 -6.40 14.33 4.06
CA THR A 88 -5.13 14.88 3.60
C THR A 88 -5.24 16.32 3.09
N GLY A 89 -6.45 16.83 2.85
CA GLY A 89 -6.69 18.23 2.51
C GLY A 89 -6.26 19.21 3.61
N ASP A 90 -6.34 18.77 4.87
CA ASP A 90 -5.94 19.56 6.06
C ASP A 90 -4.55 19.11 6.59
N TYR A 91 -3.82 18.29 5.86
CA TYR A 91 -2.53 17.78 6.30
C TYR A 91 -1.46 18.84 6.13
N ASP A 92 -0.88 19.29 7.26
CA ASP A 92 0.28 20.15 7.26
C ASP A 92 1.50 19.34 6.76
N TYR A 93 1.87 19.61 5.51
CA TYR A 93 2.82 18.80 4.79
C TYR A 93 4.27 19.15 5.20
N THR A 94 4.91 18.23 5.89
CA THR A 94 6.31 18.32 6.28
C THR A 94 7.21 17.72 5.19
N GLY A 95 7.67 18.48 4.26
CA GLY A 95 8.49 17.96 3.15
C GLY A 95 8.93 19.04 2.19
N TRP A 96 8.62 20.30 2.51
CA TRP A 96 8.96 21.43 1.66
C TRP A 96 10.47 21.61 1.46
N GLU A 97 11.28 21.27 2.45
CA GLU A 97 12.75 21.26 2.37
C GLU A 97 13.26 20.36 1.23
N LEU A 98 12.53 19.29 0.93
CA LEU A 98 12.85 18.39 -0.16
C LEU A 98 12.74 19.07 -1.53
N ALA A 99 11.82 20.01 -1.69
CA ALA A 99 11.65 20.72 -2.96
C ALA A 99 12.91 21.54 -3.32
N ASP A 100 13.48 22.24 -2.36
CA ASP A 100 14.68 23.01 -2.56
C ASP A 100 15.89 22.10 -2.86
N GLU A 101 16.03 21.01 -2.09
CA GLU A 101 17.08 20.01 -2.32
C GLU A 101 17.00 19.42 -3.74
N ILE A 102 15.82 18.97 -4.16
CA ILE A 102 15.65 18.40 -5.50
C ILE A 102 15.89 19.44 -6.60
N ASN A 103 15.40 20.66 -6.43
CA ASN A 103 15.60 21.71 -7.42
C ASN A 103 17.08 22.08 -7.60
N THR A 104 17.92 21.98 -6.55
CA THR A 104 19.37 22.20 -6.67
C THR A 104 20.07 21.15 -7.55
N LEU A 105 19.49 19.95 -7.68
CA LEU A 105 20.00 18.92 -8.60
C LEU A 105 19.72 19.24 -10.06
N ASN A 106 18.86 20.22 -10.34
CA ASN A 106 18.40 20.59 -11.68
C ASN A 106 17.92 19.37 -12.51
N PRO A 107 17.02 18.53 -12.01
CA PRO A 107 16.60 17.30 -12.67
C PRO A 107 15.81 17.59 -13.95
N ARG A 108 16.01 16.79 -14.97
CA ARG A 108 15.24 16.84 -16.22
C ARG A 108 13.82 16.30 -16.02
N SER A 109 13.67 15.39 -15.08
CA SER A 109 12.37 14.75 -14.76
C SER A 109 12.35 14.23 -13.33
N VAL A 110 11.26 14.48 -12.61
CA VAL A 110 10.98 14.01 -11.26
C VAL A 110 9.66 13.25 -11.26
N LEU A 111 9.61 12.06 -10.64
CA LEU A 111 8.40 11.29 -10.44
C LEU A 111 7.99 11.30 -8.96
N ASP A 112 6.77 11.72 -8.66
CA ASP A 112 6.14 11.61 -7.33
C ASP A 112 5.20 10.41 -7.30
N VAL A 113 5.59 9.36 -6.59
CA VAL A 113 4.86 8.09 -6.51
C VAL A 113 3.90 8.10 -5.33
N GLY A 114 2.61 8.00 -5.62
CA GLY A 114 1.54 8.16 -4.64
C GLY A 114 1.46 9.60 -4.17
N CYS A 115 1.39 10.52 -5.12
CA CYS A 115 1.47 11.96 -4.90
C CYS A 115 0.28 12.55 -4.09
N GLY A 116 -0.80 11.78 -3.91
CA GLY A 116 -2.01 12.25 -3.24
C GLY A 116 -2.56 13.52 -3.89
N TYR A 117 -2.67 14.61 -3.14
CA TYR A 117 -3.08 15.93 -3.66
C TYR A 117 -2.02 16.64 -4.49
N HIS A 118 -0.92 15.99 -4.77
CA HIS A 118 0.19 16.51 -5.56
C HIS A 118 0.76 17.85 -5.04
N PRO A 119 1.12 17.93 -3.74
CA PRO A 119 1.52 19.18 -3.10
C PRO A 119 2.79 19.80 -3.67
N PHE A 120 3.64 19.00 -4.31
CA PHE A 120 4.88 19.46 -4.94
C PHE A 120 4.70 20.06 -6.34
N LYS A 121 3.49 19.93 -6.93
CA LYS A 121 3.20 20.54 -8.24
C LYS A 121 3.40 22.06 -8.18
N GLY A 122 4.24 22.58 -9.07
CA GLY A 122 4.63 23.97 -9.08
C GLY A 122 5.70 24.39 -8.05
N ARG A 123 6.20 23.45 -7.23
CA ARG A 123 7.29 23.67 -6.29
C ARG A 123 8.57 22.92 -6.68
N ILE A 124 8.44 21.71 -7.19
CA ILE A 124 9.54 20.96 -7.78
C ILE A 124 9.46 21.12 -9.30
N ASN A 125 10.59 21.45 -9.91
CA ASN A 125 10.68 21.57 -11.35
C ASN A 125 10.56 20.22 -12.04
N ASN A 126 9.88 20.19 -13.19
CA ASN A 126 9.72 19.00 -14.04
C ASN A 126 9.12 17.77 -13.32
N ILE A 127 8.27 18.01 -12.32
CA ILE A 127 7.61 16.96 -11.56
C ILE A 127 6.37 16.41 -12.26
N VAL A 128 6.21 15.10 -12.22
CA VAL A 128 5.02 14.35 -12.63
C VAL A 128 4.55 13.54 -11.42
N GLY A 129 3.29 13.68 -11.06
CA GLY A 129 2.66 12.94 -9.97
C GLY A 129 1.81 11.79 -10.47
N ILE A 130 1.98 10.61 -9.88
CA ILE A 130 1.11 9.46 -10.10
C ILE A 130 0.44 9.02 -8.80
N ASP A 131 -0.85 8.68 -8.88
CA ASP A 131 -1.61 8.14 -7.75
C ASP A 131 -2.82 7.37 -8.29
N PRO A 132 -3.03 6.09 -7.94
CA PRO A 132 -4.16 5.31 -8.47
C PRO A 132 -5.51 5.75 -7.91
N TYR A 133 -5.55 6.53 -6.82
CA TYR A 133 -6.77 6.86 -6.09
C TYR A 133 -7.13 8.35 -6.12
N ASN A 134 -6.20 9.22 -6.53
CA ASN A 134 -6.40 10.66 -6.45
C ASN A 134 -6.37 11.34 -7.82
N ASN A 135 -7.45 12.06 -8.15
CA ASN A 135 -7.59 12.79 -9.40
C ASN A 135 -6.80 14.11 -9.47
N CYS A 136 -6.06 14.48 -8.42
CA CYS A 136 -5.09 15.57 -8.46
C CYS A 136 -3.75 15.13 -9.07
N ALA A 137 -3.51 13.82 -9.23
CA ALA A 137 -2.36 13.30 -9.92
C ALA A 137 -2.37 13.67 -11.41
N ASP A 138 -1.19 13.78 -12.02
CA ASP A 138 -1.09 13.96 -13.47
C ASP A 138 -1.53 12.70 -14.21
N TYR A 139 -1.29 11.53 -13.62
CA TYR A 139 -1.81 10.25 -14.10
C TYR A 139 -2.40 9.43 -12.95
N MET A 140 -3.66 9.01 -13.10
CA MET A 140 -4.32 8.07 -12.19
C MET A 140 -3.92 6.65 -12.55
N VAL A 141 -2.75 6.21 -12.06
CA VAL A 141 -2.16 4.92 -12.37
C VAL A 141 -1.35 4.38 -11.20
N ASP A 142 -1.35 3.05 -10.99
CA ASP A 142 -0.42 2.42 -10.04
C ASP A 142 1.00 2.46 -10.60
N ILE A 143 2.00 2.55 -9.72
CA ILE A 143 3.41 2.55 -10.12
C ILE A 143 3.77 1.32 -10.95
N LEU A 144 3.16 0.17 -10.71
CA LEU A 144 3.45 -1.07 -11.45
C LEU A 144 3.10 -0.96 -12.94
N ASP A 145 2.08 -0.16 -13.27
CA ASP A 145 1.60 0.05 -14.64
C ASP A 145 2.21 1.29 -15.31
N TYR A 146 2.87 2.15 -14.52
CA TYR A 146 3.46 3.38 -15.04
C TYR A 146 4.69 3.10 -15.92
N VAL A 147 4.88 3.90 -16.96
CA VAL A 147 6.01 3.83 -17.88
C VAL A 147 6.67 5.19 -17.99
N GLY A 148 7.98 5.24 -17.84
CA GLY A 148 8.77 6.48 -17.93
C GLY A 148 10.21 6.27 -17.47
N ARG A 149 10.99 7.36 -17.50
CA ARG A 149 12.37 7.41 -16.98
C ARG A 149 12.56 8.75 -16.29
N HIS A 150 13.22 8.73 -15.14
CA HIS A 150 13.34 9.92 -14.28
C HIS A 150 14.73 10.04 -13.65
N ASP A 151 15.22 11.26 -13.52
CA ASP A 151 16.46 11.56 -12.79
C ASP A 151 16.24 11.46 -11.27
N VAL A 152 15.02 11.77 -10.82
CA VAL A 152 14.64 11.71 -9.41
C VAL A 152 13.29 11.02 -9.28
N ILE A 153 13.17 10.13 -8.28
CA ILE A 153 11.89 9.55 -7.85
C ILE A 153 11.71 9.88 -6.37
N ILE A 154 10.50 10.28 -5.98
CA ILE A 154 10.09 10.47 -4.59
C ILE A 154 8.91 9.56 -4.25
N ALA A 155 8.94 8.97 -3.05
CA ALA A 155 7.87 8.12 -2.52
C ALA A 155 7.72 8.41 -1.02
N LEU A 156 6.97 9.45 -0.69
CA LEU A 156 6.88 9.95 0.68
C LEU A 156 5.66 9.38 1.41
N GLY A 157 5.71 8.09 1.71
CA GLY A 157 4.67 7.37 2.44
C GLY A 157 3.80 6.47 1.57
N SER A 158 4.02 6.42 0.27
CA SER A 158 3.24 5.59 -0.66
C SER A 158 3.67 4.12 -0.69
N ILE A 159 4.97 3.84 -0.50
CA ILE A 159 5.51 2.46 -0.47
C ILE A 159 5.60 1.98 0.99
N ASN A 160 4.46 1.90 1.66
CA ASN A 160 4.37 1.54 3.08
C ASN A 160 3.33 0.48 3.41
N PHE A 161 2.57 0.02 2.43
CA PHE A 161 1.38 -0.78 2.68
C PHE A 161 1.48 -2.15 2.04
N ASN A 162 0.86 -3.14 2.69
CA ASN A 162 0.79 -4.53 2.29
C ASN A 162 2.04 -5.37 2.62
N SER A 163 2.17 -6.54 1.96
CA SER A 163 3.22 -7.53 2.22
C SER A 163 4.59 -7.07 1.73
N LYS A 164 5.65 -7.73 2.23
CA LYS A 164 7.02 -7.50 1.76
C LYS A 164 7.14 -7.66 0.24
N ASP A 165 6.48 -8.66 -0.33
CA ASP A 165 6.55 -8.93 -1.78
C ASP A 165 5.95 -7.79 -2.61
N GLU A 166 4.84 -7.20 -2.14
CA GLU A 166 4.20 -6.06 -2.82
C GLU A 166 5.03 -4.78 -2.67
N ILE A 167 5.60 -4.54 -1.48
CA ILE A 167 6.55 -3.43 -1.25
C ILE A 167 7.75 -3.58 -2.17
N GLU A 168 8.30 -4.78 -2.25
CA GLU A 168 9.47 -5.07 -3.06
C GLU A 168 9.19 -4.91 -4.55
N SER A 169 8.04 -5.36 -5.03
CA SER A 169 7.63 -5.20 -6.42
C SER A 169 7.54 -3.72 -6.81
N ARG A 170 6.91 -2.89 -5.97
CA ARG A 170 6.81 -1.44 -6.19
C ARG A 170 8.16 -0.74 -6.10
N PHE A 171 8.99 -1.14 -5.14
CA PHE A 171 10.36 -0.61 -5.01
C PHE A 171 11.20 -0.95 -6.25
N ALA A 172 11.20 -2.21 -6.69
CA ALA A 172 11.90 -2.67 -7.88
C ALA A 172 11.45 -1.90 -9.13
N LYS A 173 10.14 -1.66 -9.25
CA LYS A 173 9.60 -0.85 -10.35
C LYS A 173 10.12 0.58 -10.30
N CYS A 174 10.15 1.25 -9.15
CA CYS A 174 10.75 2.58 -9.01
C CYS A 174 12.21 2.58 -9.46
N VAL A 175 13.01 1.60 -8.99
CA VAL A 175 14.42 1.48 -9.39
C VAL A 175 14.56 1.27 -10.91
N SER A 176 13.66 0.53 -11.53
CA SER A 176 13.67 0.31 -12.99
C SER A 176 13.42 1.60 -13.78
N LEU A 177 12.59 2.50 -13.24
CA LEU A 177 12.26 3.79 -13.85
C LEU A 177 13.30 4.88 -13.59
N LEU A 178 14.20 4.66 -12.63
CA LEU A 178 15.25 5.61 -12.27
C LEU A 178 16.41 5.53 -13.28
N ASP A 179 16.88 6.68 -13.75
CA ASP A 179 18.03 6.79 -14.62
C ASP A 179 19.35 6.45 -13.88
N ALA A 180 20.40 6.11 -14.62
CA ALA A 180 21.72 5.91 -14.04
C ALA A 180 22.23 7.21 -13.39
N GLY A 181 22.71 7.10 -12.14
CA GLY A 181 23.11 8.25 -11.32
C GLY A 181 21.92 9.00 -10.69
N GLY A 182 20.69 8.59 -10.96
CA GLY A 182 19.49 9.20 -10.40
C GLY A 182 19.30 8.93 -8.90
N LYS A 183 18.44 9.70 -8.25
CA LYS A 183 18.19 9.63 -6.81
C LYS A 183 16.76 9.18 -6.49
N PHE A 184 16.63 8.28 -5.52
CA PHE A 184 15.35 7.79 -5.02
C PHE A 184 15.17 8.19 -3.55
N TYR A 185 14.22 9.08 -3.30
CA TYR A 185 13.86 9.62 -2.00
C TYR A 185 12.67 8.88 -1.43
N LEU A 186 12.82 8.32 -0.24
CA LEU A 186 11.75 7.61 0.44
C LEU A 186 11.52 8.16 1.85
N ARG A 187 10.25 8.21 2.23
CA ARG A 187 9.82 8.36 3.61
C ARG A 187 8.98 7.15 3.98
N ALA A 188 9.45 6.34 4.89
CA ALA A 188 8.90 5.04 5.19
C ALA A 188 8.42 4.92 6.64
N ASN A 189 7.49 3.99 6.86
CA ASN A 189 6.88 3.78 8.16
C ASN A 189 7.57 2.63 8.91
N PRO A 190 8.14 2.84 10.10
CA PRO A 190 8.73 1.77 10.89
C PRO A 190 7.69 0.95 11.67
N GLY A 191 6.58 0.58 11.04
CA GLY A 191 5.49 -0.16 11.68
C GLY A 191 4.58 0.69 12.58
N ILE A 192 4.77 2.01 12.61
CA ILE A 192 3.89 2.91 13.36
C ILE A 192 2.54 2.96 12.64
N THR A 193 1.50 2.57 13.36
CA THR A 193 0.13 2.67 12.85
C THR A 193 -0.31 4.12 12.84
N HIS A 194 -0.27 4.75 11.69
CA HIS A 194 -1.17 5.87 11.46
C HIS A 194 -2.61 5.36 11.54
N LYS A 195 -3.58 6.24 11.70
CA LYS A 195 -5.02 5.94 11.71
C LYS A 195 -5.49 5.38 10.35
N THR A 196 -4.76 4.40 9.83
CA THR A 196 -5.18 3.54 8.73
C THR A 196 -6.32 2.68 9.25
N GLY A 197 -7.26 2.32 8.42
CA GLY A 197 -8.30 1.38 8.81
C GLY A 197 -7.70 0.08 9.38
N PRO A 198 -8.40 -0.65 10.23
CA PRO A 198 -7.88 -1.82 10.94
C PRO A 198 -7.38 -2.93 10.00
N TYR A 199 -7.80 -2.92 8.74
CA TYR A 199 -7.50 -3.95 7.74
C TYR A 199 -6.46 -3.52 6.68
N VAL A 200 -5.80 -2.36 6.86
CA VAL A 200 -4.63 -1.98 6.04
C VAL A 200 -3.38 -2.47 6.72
N ASP A 201 -2.63 -3.35 6.07
CA ASP A 201 -1.34 -3.79 6.56
C ASP A 201 -0.28 -2.72 6.28
N ILE A 202 0.48 -2.36 7.32
CA ILE A 202 1.60 -1.43 7.22
C ILE A 202 2.87 -2.24 7.25
N PHE A 203 3.71 -2.05 6.24
CA PHE A 203 5.01 -2.69 6.19
C PHE A 203 5.95 -2.05 7.20
N ASN A 204 6.63 -2.88 7.97
CA ASN A 204 7.61 -2.42 8.95
C ASN A 204 8.97 -2.21 8.28
N TRP A 205 9.24 -0.99 7.86
CA TRP A 205 10.56 -0.61 7.38
C TRP A 205 11.55 -0.56 8.55
N THR A 206 12.70 -1.20 8.39
CA THR A 206 13.83 -1.16 9.32
C THR A 206 15.11 -0.79 8.59
N PHE A 207 16.16 -0.45 9.31
CA PHE A 207 17.47 -0.18 8.70
C PHE A 207 18.01 -1.41 7.95
N GLU A 208 17.76 -2.61 8.49
CA GLU A 208 18.18 -3.88 7.88
C GLU A 208 17.50 -4.07 6.52
N VAL A 209 16.20 -3.78 6.41
CA VAL A 209 15.46 -3.84 5.14
C VAL A 209 15.99 -2.81 4.15
N VAL A 210 16.30 -1.60 4.62
CA VAL A 210 16.91 -0.55 3.78
C VAL A 210 18.26 -1.02 3.24
N LYS A 211 19.10 -1.65 4.08
CA LYS A 211 20.39 -2.21 3.65
C LYS A 211 20.24 -3.44 2.74
N GLU A 212 19.25 -4.28 2.99
CA GLU A 212 18.91 -5.41 2.11
C GLU A 212 18.59 -4.91 0.69
N PHE A 213 17.76 -3.87 0.58
CA PHE A 213 17.36 -3.31 -0.73
C PHE A 213 18.51 -2.57 -1.42
N GLU A 214 19.37 -1.89 -0.68
CA GLU A 214 20.62 -1.32 -1.21
C GLU A 214 21.43 -2.39 -1.95
N GLY A 215 21.71 -3.52 -1.28
CA GLY A 215 22.51 -4.59 -1.87
C GLY A 215 21.79 -5.30 -3.03
N LYS A 216 20.50 -5.61 -2.85
CA LYS A 216 19.70 -6.34 -3.84
C LYS A 216 19.54 -5.62 -5.16
N TYR A 217 19.40 -4.29 -5.12
CA TYR A 217 19.15 -3.45 -6.30
C TYR A 217 20.38 -2.68 -6.77
N ASN A 218 21.55 -2.99 -6.21
CA ASN A 218 22.81 -2.32 -6.52
C ASN A 218 22.69 -0.79 -6.45
N LEU A 219 22.10 -0.31 -5.36
CA LEU A 219 21.96 1.10 -5.05
C LEU A 219 23.01 1.51 -4.02
N LYS A 220 23.27 2.82 -3.89
CA LYS A 220 24.08 3.39 -2.83
C LYS A 220 23.19 4.18 -1.87
N LEU A 221 23.13 3.79 -0.61
CA LEU A 221 22.46 4.54 0.44
C LEU A 221 23.26 5.79 0.80
N GLU A 222 22.75 6.97 0.44
CA GLU A 222 23.41 8.25 0.72
C GLU A 222 22.97 8.87 2.04
N THR A 223 21.71 8.69 2.40
CA THR A 223 21.11 9.27 3.60
C THR A 223 20.22 8.26 4.29
N PHE A 224 20.30 8.21 5.62
CA PHE A 224 19.34 7.49 6.45
C PHE A 224 19.16 8.26 7.78
N LYS A 225 17.95 8.69 8.06
CA LYS A 225 17.61 9.40 9.29
C LYS A 225 16.17 9.13 9.72
N LYS A 226 15.84 9.41 10.98
CA LYS A 226 14.47 9.54 11.45
C LYS A 226 14.04 11.00 11.37
N ASP A 227 12.81 11.25 10.93
CA ASP A 227 12.22 12.57 10.98
C ASP A 227 11.56 12.85 12.35
N ALA A 228 11.03 14.08 12.54
CA ALA A 228 10.37 14.50 13.78
C ALA A 228 9.12 13.67 14.14
N ASN A 229 8.58 12.88 13.21
CA ASN A 229 7.45 12.00 13.40
C ASN A 229 7.85 10.52 13.52
N ASP A 230 9.11 10.25 13.89
CA ASP A 230 9.70 8.89 13.97
C ASP A 230 9.64 8.08 12.68
N ARG A 231 9.42 8.71 11.52
CA ARG A 231 9.47 8.02 10.25
C ARG A 231 10.90 7.92 9.73
N LEU A 232 11.18 6.86 8.99
CA LEU A 232 12.46 6.67 8.32
C LEU A 232 12.48 7.48 7.04
N TYR A 233 13.48 8.32 6.91
CA TYR A 233 13.80 9.05 5.69
C TYR A 233 15.14 8.56 5.15
N PHE A 234 15.16 8.17 3.90
CA PHE A 234 16.38 7.66 3.28
C PHE A 234 16.42 7.96 1.78
N VAL A 235 17.64 8.07 1.28
CA VAL A 235 17.92 8.42 -0.13
C VAL A 235 18.89 7.40 -0.70
N TYR A 236 18.52 6.82 -1.82
CA TYR A 236 19.42 5.99 -2.63
C TYR A 236 19.88 6.74 -3.88
N GLN A 237 21.08 6.40 -4.33
CA GLN A 237 21.60 6.73 -5.65
C GLN A 237 21.76 5.43 -6.45
N LYS A 238 21.32 5.44 -7.73
CA LYS A 238 21.48 4.34 -8.68
C LYS A 238 22.80 4.43 -9.43
#